data_f4c42d5bc886d8dd31d90c68e20dbec7
#
_entry.id   f4c42d5bc886d8dd31d90c68e20dbec7
#
_cell.length_a   1.000
_cell.length_b   1.000
_cell.length_c   1.000
_cell.angle_alpha   90.00
_cell.angle_beta   90.00
_cell.angle_gamma   90.00
#
_symmetry.space_group_name_H-M   'P 1'
#
loop_
_entity.id
_entity.type
_entity.pdbx_description
1 polymer ?
#
loop_
_entity_poly.entity_id
_entity_poly.type
_entity_poly.pdbx_seq_one_letter_code
_entity_poly.pdbx_strand_id
1 'polypeptide(L)'
;MEILDVLTTMAKTGRLGPVFSGASWSNVTTALGEPWDIGTMSRNRKWPRLFAYGDLELSVCCCRKISLICVQTWRDVIELPPSVAGGTGTFPAELKHADVVSALDKAGCSWAPYPPLTFGNQCSLVAIPTGANFTFEIPEGEEPVLNVMGLPGDGHDCTARTTGEDH
;
A
#
# COMPACT_ATOMS: atom_id res chain seq x y z
N MET A 1 4.60 9.55 -15.82
CA MET A 1 4.96 8.46 -14.89
C MET A 1 3.87 7.41 -14.97
N GLU A 2 4.24 6.18 -15.13
CA GLU A 2 3.30 5.05 -15.15
C GLU A 2 3.10 4.49 -13.75
N ILE A 3 2.00 3.76 -13.55
CA ILE A 3 1.70 3.18 -12.23
C ILE A 3 2.82 2.24 -11.76
N LEU A 4 3.42 1.48 -12.66
CA LEU A 4 4.53 0.58 -12.31
C LEU A 4 5.75 1.34 -11.77
N ASP A 5 6.00 2.57 -12.25
CA ASP A 5 7.08 3.41 -11.72
C ASP A 5 6.80 3.81 -10.26
N VAL A 6 5.54 4.13 -9.97
CA VAL A 6 5.10 4.47 -8.60
C VAL A 6 5.27 3.26 -7.69
N LEU A 7 4.74 2.10 -8.08
CA LEU A 7 4.77 0.89 -7.26
C LEU A 7 6.20 0.37 -7.05
N THR A 8 7.05 0.39 -8.06
CA THR A 8 8.44 -0.05 -7.93
C THR A 8 9.28 0.91 -7.09
N THR A 9 9.00 2.22 -7.16
CA THR A 9 9.63 3.20 -6.28
C THR A 9 9.25 2.93 -4.82
N MET A 10 7.98 2.67 -4.55
CA MET A 10 7.52 2.28 -3.22
C MET A 10 8.18 0.98 -2.74
N ALA A 11 8.26 -0.02 -3.61
CA ALA A 11 8.90 -1.30 -3.29
C ALA A 11 10.39 -1.15 -2.99
N LYS A 12 11.07 -0.26 -3.66
CA LYS A 12 12.51 -0.02 -3.51
C LYS A 12 12.84 0.87 -2.32
N THR A 13 12.05 1.91 -2.08
CA THR A 13 12.34 2.96 -1.10
C THR A 13 11.49 2.89 0.16
N GLY A 14 10.36 2.19 0.14
CA GLY A 14 9.37 2.20 1.23
C GLY A 14 8.59 3.50 1.34
N ARG A 15 8.64 4.35 0.32
CA ARG A 15 8.05 5.69 0.36
C ARG A 15 7.23 6.02 -0.87
N LEU A 16 6.18 6.82 -0.64
CA LEU A 16 5.46 7.53 -1.69
C LEU A 16 5.34 9.00 -1.24
N GLY A 17 6.32 9.83 -1.64
CA GLY A 17 6.41 11.20 -1.15
C GLY A 17 6.52 11.25 0.39
N PRO A 18 5.62 11.96 1.08
CA PRO A 18 5.62 12.04 2.55
C PRO A 18 5.07 10.78 3.22
N VAL A 19 4.56 9.82 2.46
CA VAL A 19 3.91 8.61 2.97
C VAL A 19 4.95 7.50 3.12
N PHE A 20 5.19 7.07 4.34
CA PHE A 20 6.05 5.93 4.68
C PHE A 20 5.63 5.36 6.03
N SER A 21 6.02 4.12 6.32
CA SER A 21 5.72 3.47 7.60
C SER A 21 6.36 4.25 8.76
N GLY A 22 5.57 4.59 9.77
CA GLY A 22 6.01 5.42 10.90
C GLY A 22 5.86 6.91 10.67
N ALA A 23 5.44 7.37 9.49
CA ALA A 23 5.18 8.78 9.24
C ALA A 23 4.07 9.31 10.14
N SER A 24 4.20 10.54 10.60
CA SER A 24 3.18 11.22 11.39
C SER A 24 1.96 11.50 10.53
N TRP A 25 0.77 11.16 11.05
CA TRP A 25 -0.48 11.43 10.33
C TRP A 25 -0.67 12.93 10.04
N SER A 26 -0.27 13.80 10.96
CA SER A 26 -0.37 15.23 10.74
C SER A 26 0.52 15.73 9.58
N ASN A 27 1.71 15.16 9.41
CA ASN A 27 2.56 15.50 8.27
C ASN A 27 1.95 15.04 6.94
N VAL A 28 1.33 13.87 6.94
CA VAL A 28 0.66 13.34 5.75
C VAL A 28 -0.54 14.23 5.38
N THR A 29 -1.39 14.58 6.33
CA THR A 29 -2.55 15.44 6.05
C THR A 29 -2.14 16.85 5.66
N THR A 30 -1.04 17.36 6.18
CA THR A 30 -0.49 18.67 5.74
C THR A 30 -0.08 18.60 4.27
N ALA A 31 0.53 17.52 3.85
CA ALA A 31 1.02 17.34 2.49
C ALA A 31 -0.06 16.95 1.48
N LEU A 32 -0.98 16.07 1.87
CA LEU A 32 -1.99 15.50 0.96
C LEU A 32 -3.38 16.12 1.13
N GLY A 33 -3.61 16.91 2.16
CA GLY A 33 -4.94 17.40 2.53
C GLY A 33 -5.71 16.37 3.34
N GLU A 34 -6.98 16.65 3.56
CA GLU A 34 -7.88 15.72 4.25
C GLU A 34 -8.09 14.45 3.44
N PRO A 35 -8.22 13.29 4.10
CA PRO A 35 -8.47 12.04 3.38
C PRO A 35 -9.81 12.11 2.63
N TRP A 36 -9.85 11.43 1.49
CA TRP A 36 -11.04 11.40 0.66
C TRP A 36 -12.11 10.46 1.24
N ASP A 37 -11.68 9.46 1.99
CA ASP A 37 -12.57 8.54 2.68
C ASP A 37 -11.97 8.08 4.00
N ILE A 38 -12.83 7.75 4.98
CA ILE A 38 -12.45 7.34 6.32
C ILE A 38 -13.21 6.07 6.70
N GLY A 39 -12.46 5.04 7.05
CA GLY A 39 -13.02 3.80 7.57
C GLY A 39 -12.56 3.52 8.98
N THR A 40 -13.21 2.56 9.64
CA THR A 40 -12.75 2.00 10.90
C THR A 40 -12.40 0.52 10.69
N MET A 41 -11.28 0.09 11.24
CA MET A 41 -10.86 -1.31 11.13
C MET A 41 -11.57 -2.20 12.16
N SER A 42 -12.18 -1.62 13.18
CA SER A 42 -12.92 -2.34 14.23
C SER A 42 -14.13 -1.53 14.69
N ARG A 43 -15.25 -2.23 14.97
CA ARG A 43 -16.48 -1.59 15.49
C ARG A 43 -16.30 -1.00 16.89
N ASN A 44 -15.43 -1.59 17.70
CA ASN A 44 -15.31 -1.27 19.13
C ASN A 44 -14.08 -0.42 19.46
N ARG A 45 -13.27 -0.10 18.45
CA ARG A 45 -12.04 0.67 18.64
C ARG A 45 -12.01 1.88 17.72
N LYS A 46 -11.62 3.01 18.26
CA LYS A 46 -11.40 4.22 17.48
C LYS A 46 -10.13 4.10 16.62
N TRP A 47 -9.14 3.38 17.11
CA TRP A 47 -7.84 3.15 16.48
C TRP A 47 -7.48 1.65 16.49
N PRO A 48 -6.78 1.12 15.48
CA PRO A 48 -6.35 1.84 14.28
C PRO A 48 -7.51 2.23 13.37
N ARG A 49 -7.30 3.24 12.54
CA ARG A 49 -8.27 3.68 11.53
C ARG A 49 -7.68 3.58 10.15
N LEU A 50 -8.55 3.33 9.19
CA LEU A 50 -8.21 3.32 7.78
C LEU A 50 -8.60 4.65 7.16
N PHE A 51 -7.65 5.29 6.48
CA PHE A 51 -7.88 6.50 5.71
C PHE A 51 -7.51 6.23 4.26
N ALA A 52 -8.29 6.76 3.33
CA ALA A 52 -8.07 6.54 1.91
C ALA A 52 -7.96 7.85 1.13
N TYR A 53 -7.03 7.87 0.21
CA TYR A 53 -6.89 8.88 -0.85
C TYR A 53 -7.04 8.14 -2.18
N GLY A 54 -8.30 7.90 -2.58
CA GLY A 54 -8.58 7.01 -3.70
C GLY A 54 -8.18 5.56 -3.39
N ASP A 55 -7.31 4.99 -4.20
CA ASP A 55 -6.82 3.63 -4.02
C ASP A 55 -5.57 3.52 -3.11
N LEU A 56 -5.06 4.63 -2.63
CA LEU A 56 -4.05 4.65 -1.57
C LEU A 56 -4.75 4.56 -0.21
N GLU A 57 -4.54 3.47 0.49
CA GLU A 57 -5.11 3.21 1.81
C GLU A 57 -4.03 3.21 2.88
N LEU A 58 -4.28 3.94 3.96
CA LEU A 58 -3.34 4.12 5.05
C LEU A 58 -3.98 3.69 6.36
N SER A 59 -3.38 2.72 7.03
CA SER A 59 -3.74 2.36 8.39
C SER A 59 -2.94 3.26 9.36
N VAL A 60 -3.65 3.93 10.27
CA VAL A 60 -3.04 4.84 11.24
C VAL A 60 -3.30 4.29 12.64
N CYS A 61 -2.25 4.10 13.41
CA CYS A 61 -2.33 3.56 14.77
C CYS A 61 -2.74 4.63 15.81
N CYS A 62 -2.97 4.20 17.03
CA CYS A 62 -3.33 5.10 18.14
C CYS A 62 -2.26 6.17 18.43
N CYS A 63 -1.01 5.94 18.05
CA CYS A 63 0.06 6.94 18.14
C CYS A 63 0.02 7.97 17.01
N ARG A 64 -0.99 7.93 16.14
CA ARG A 64 -1.13 8.80 14.98
C ARG A 64 0.03 8.67 13.99
N LYS A 65 0.50 7.44 13.82
CA LYS A 65 1.54 7.09 12.84
C LYS A 65 1.01 6.09 11.83
N ILE A 66 1.52 6.15 10.61
CA ILE A 66 1.16 5.18 9.57
C ILE A 66 1.77 3.83 9.93
N SER A 67 0.93 2.80 10.02
CA SER A 67 1.32 1.43 10.35
C SER A 67 1.24 0.47 9.17
N LEU A 68 0.47 0.78 8.13
CA LEU A 68 0.33 -0.03 6.93
C LEU A 68 -0.04 0.87 5.77
N ILE A 69 0.56 0.61 4.61
CA ILE A 69 0.26 1.32 3.37
C ILE A 69 -0.15 0.28 2.34
N CYS A 70 -1.29 0.49 1.69
CA CYS A 70 -1.76 -0.35 0.60
C CYS A 70 -2.12 0.49 -0.61
N VAL A 71 -1.85 -0.03 -1.79
CA VAL A 71 -2.37 0.50 -3.05
C VAL A 71 -3.26 -0.58 -3.66
N GLN A 72 -4.54 -0.29 -3.77
CA GLN A 72 -5.52 -1.18 -4.39
C GLN A 72 -5.41 -1.06 -5.91
N THR A 73 -5.28 -2.18 -6.58
CA THR A 73 -5.09 -2.21 -8.05
C THR A 73 -6.11 -3.09 -8.76
N TRP A 74 -7.10 -3.60 -8.04
CA TRP A 74 -8.11 -4.51 -8.60
C TRP A 74 -9.18 -3.83 -9.43
N ARG A 75 -9.28 -2.50 -9.37
CA ARG A 75 -10.24 -1.71 -10.16
C ARG A 75 -9.72 -1.47 -11.57
N ASP A 76 -10.61 -1.06 -12.48
CA ASP A 76 -10.23 -0.75 -13.86
C ASP A 76 -9.32 0.47 -13.98
N VAL A 77 -9.46 1.41 -13.05
CA VAL A 77 -8.65 2.63 -12.96
C VAL A 77 -8.13 2.77 -11.54
N ILE A 78 -6.85 3.06 -11.41
CA ILE A 78 -6.20 3.31 -10.12
C ILE A 78 -6.12 4.81 -9.91
N GLU A 79 -6.61 5.29 -8.76
CA GLU A 79 -6.55 6.70 -8.37
C GLU A 79 -5.61 6.90 -7.19
N LEU A 80 -4.64 7.79 -7.35
CA LEU A 80 -3.70 8.19 -6.31
C LEU A 80 -3.65 9.72 -6.23
N PRO A 81 -3.25 10.30 -5.08
CA PRO A 81 -3.08 11.75 -5.00
C PRO A 81 -2.10 12.27 -6.06
N PRO A 82 -2.51 13.21 -6.92
CA PRO A 82 -1.60 13.74 -7.96
C PRO A 82 -0.32 14.36 -7.41
N SER A 83 -0.37 14.90 -6.19
CA SER A 83 0.78 15.50 -5.53
C SER A 83 1.93 14.52 -5.27
N VAL A 84 1.64 13.22 -5.17
CA VAL A 84 2.65 12.19 -4.92
C VAL A 84 2.85 11.25 -6.10
N ALA A 85 1.81 11.02 -6.90
CA ALA A 85 1.87 10.13 -8.05
C ALA A 85 2.15 10.84 -9.39
N GLY A 86 1.96 12.17 -9.41
CA GLY A 86 2.14 12.97 -10.62
C GLY A 86 0.94 12.93 -11.57
N GLY A 87 0.97 13.79 -12.58
CA GLY A 87 -0.06 13.86 -13.62
C GLY A 87 -1.45 14.13 -13.07
N THR A 88 -2.44 13.40 -13.56
CA THR A 88 -3.83 13.46 -13.11
C THR A 88 -4.10 12.60 -11.88
N GLY A 89 -3.13 11.75 -11.49
CA GLY A 89 -3.30 10.77 -10.42
C GLY A 89 -4.13 9.55 -10.82
N THR A 90 -4.51 9.42 -12.09
CA THR A 90 -5.28 8.28 -12.59
C THR A 90 -4.43 7.44 -13.53
N PHE A 91 -4.51 6.11 -13.38
CA PHE A 91 -3.69 5.17 -14.12
C PHE A 91 -4.54 3.98 -14.58
N PRO A 92 -4.26 3.43 -15.78
CA PRO A 92 -4.86 2.16 -16.18
C PRO A 92 -4.44 1.04 -15.22
N ALA A 93 -5.36 0.13 -14.97
CA ALA A 93 -5.12 -1.08 -14.18
C ALA A 93 -4.77 -2.27 -15.10
N GLU A 94 -5.06 -3.49 -14.65
CA GLU A 94 -4.67 -4.76 -15.31
C GLU A 94 -3.16 -4.96 -15.37
N LEU A 95 -2.51 -4.83 -14.23
CA LEU A 95 -1.07 -5.08 -14.12
C LEU A 95 -0.82 -6.57 -13.96
N LYS A 96 -0.24 -7.19 -14.97
CA LYS A 96 0.04 -8.63 -14.97
C LYS A 96 1.30 -8.95 -14.19
N HIS A 97 1.37 -10.16 -13.69
CA HIS A 97 2.54 -10.64 -12.94
C HIS A 97 3.85 -10.41 -13.71
N ALA A 98 3.89 -10.75 -14.99
CA ALA A 98 5.08 -10.55 -15.82
C ALA A 98 5.49 -9.07 -15.91
N ASP A 99 4.54 -8.15 -15.98
CA ASP A 99 4.80 -6.72 -16.05
C ASP A 99 5.41 -6.20 -14.73
N VAL A 100 4.88 -6.65 -13.61
CA VAL A 100 5.38 -6.28 -12.28
C VAL A 100 6.80 -6.80 -12.08
N VAL A 101 7.05 -8.06 -12.38
CA VAL A 101 8.39 -8.66 -12.28
C VAL A 101 9.39 -7.93 -13.18
N SER A 102 9.01 -7.65 -14.42
CA SER A 102 9.86 -6.91 -15.36
C SER A 102 10.20 -5.52 -14.83
N ALA A 103 9.21 -4.82 -14.25
CA ALA A 103 9.43 -3.50 -13.67
C ALA A 103 10.34 -3.53 -12.45
N LEU A 104 10.17 -4.53 -11.57
CA LEU A 104 11.06 -4.72 -10.42
C LEU A 104 12.50 -5.00 -10.85
N ASP A 105 12.68 -5.88 -11.83
CA ASP A 105 14.00 -6.22 -12.37
C ASP A 105 14.68 -5.00 -12.99
N LYS A 106 13.96 -4.21 -13.79
CA LYS A 106 14.47 -2.97 -14.38
C LYS A 106 14.87 -1.93 -13.32
N ALA A 107 14.12 -1.86 -12.22
CA ALA A 107 14.43 -0.96 -11.11
C ALA A 107 15.59 -1.44 -10.24
N GLY A 108 16.13 -2.64 -10.51
CA GLY A 108 17.16 -3.26 -9.69
C GLY A 108 16.66 -3.68 -8.31
N CYS A 109 15.38 -3.97 -8.19
CA CYS A 109 14.74 -4.37 -6.94
C CYS A 109 14.68 -5.89 -6.85
N SER A 110 15.39 -6.46 -5.90
CA SER A 110 15.35 -7.91 -5.65
C SER A 110 14.00 -8.33 -5.08
N TRP A 111 13.50 -9.47 -5.53
CA TRP A 111 12.22 -10.00 -5.08
C TRP A 111 12.27 -11.53 -4.96
N ALA A 112 11.30 -12.08 -4.24
CA ALA A 112 11.13 -13.52 -4.09
C ALA A 112 9.65 -13.88 -3.99
N PRO A 113 9.25 -15.13 -4.30
CA PRO A 113 7.90 -15.60 -3.97
C PRO A 113 7.61 -15.44 -2.49
N TYR A 114 6.35 -15.14 -2.15
CA TYR A 114 5.93 -14.92 -0.76
C TYR A 114 4.86 -15.94 -0.35
N PRO A 115 5.27 -17.11 0.19
CA PRO A 115 4.35 -18.19 0.54
C PRO A 115 3.22 -17.82 1.50
N PRO A 116 3.42 -16.95 2.52
CA PRO A 116 2.34 -16.60 3.45
C PRO A 116 1.09 -16.01 2.79
N LEU A 117 1.22 -15.38 1.63
CA LEU A 117 0.09 -14.82 0.88
C LEU A 117 -0.17 -15.56 -0.45
N THR A 118 0.34 -16.79 -0.57
CA THR A 118 0.13 -17.64 -1.75
C THR A 118 -0.73 -18.84 -1.37
N PHE A 119 -2.01 -18.79 -1.73
CA PHE A 119 -2.98 -19.85 -1.44
C PHE A 119 -4.19 -19.73 -2.36
N GLY A 120 -4.86 -20.85 -2.63
CA GLY A 120 -6.04 -20.88 -3.50
C GLY A 120 -5.72 -20.35 -4.90
N ASN A 121 -6.51 -19.37 -5.35
CA ASN A 121 -6.32 -18.68 -6.63
C ASN A 121 -5.58 -17.34 -6.47
N GLN A 122 -4.69 -17.26 -5.50
CA GLN A 122 -3.90 -16.10 -5.16
C GLN A 122 -2.43 -16.46 -5.10
N CYS A 123 -1.56 -15.62 -5.65
CA CYS A 123 -0.12 -15.73 -5.46
C CYS A 123 0.46 -14.37 -5.07
N SER A 124 1.62 -14.39 -4.42
CA SER A 124 2.26 -13.17 -3.95
C SER A 124 3.77 -13.25 -4.10
N LEU A 125 4.38 -12.07 -4.26
CA LEU A 125 5.83 -11.91 -4.18
C LEU A 125 6.16 -10.78 -3.20
N VAL A 126 7.39 -10.76 -2.72
CA VAL A 126 7.89 -9.77 -1.79
C VAL A 126 9.15 -9.13 -2.33
N ALA A 127 9.21 -7.80 -2.27
CA ALA A 127 10.42 -7.03 -2.54
C ALA A 127 11.34 -7.12 -1.30
N ILE A 128 12.54 -7.62 -1.50
CA ILE A 128 13.45 -7.94 -0.38
C ILE A 128 13.85 -6.72 0.45
N PRO A 129 14.21 -5.54 -0.15
CA PRO A 129 14.71 -4.41 0.65
C PRO A 129 13.69 -3.86 1.64
N THR A 130 12.41 -3.79 1.26
CA THR A 130 11.37 -3.10 2.04
C THR A 130 10.34 -4.04 2.64
N GLY A 131 10.26 -5.28 2.15
CA GLY A 131 9.16 -6.19 2.51
C GLY A 131 7.85 -5.86 1.79
N ALA A 132 7.87 -4.96 0.80
CA ALA A 132 6.69 -4.66 0.01
C ALA A 132 6.18 -5.93 -0.66
N ASN A 133 4.89 -6.22 -0.50
CA ASN A 133 4.28 -7.40 -1.09
C ASN A 133 3.34 -7.03 -2.22
N PHE A 134 3.34 -7.86 -3.25
CA PHE A 134 2.48 -7.74 -4.41
C PHE A 134 1.62 -9.00 -4.48
N THR A 135 0.32 -8.84 -4.33
CA THR A 135 -0.62 -9.96 -4.31
C THR A 135 -1.46 -9.97 -5.57
N PHE A 136 -1.46 -11.10 -6.24
CA PHE A 136 -2.10 -11.31 -7.54
C PHE A 136 -3.28 -12.27 -7.40
N GLU A 137 -4.38 -11.95 -8.07
CA GLU A 137 -5.46 -12.88 -8.32
C GLU A 137 -5.16 -13.67 -9.58
N ILE A 138 -5.43 -14.99 -9.55
CA ILE A 138 -5.24 -15.88 -10.69
C ILE A 138 -6.61 -16.21 -11.28
N PRO A 139 -7.06 -15.48 -12.33
CA PRO A 139 -8.29 -15.82 -13.02
C PRO A 139 -8.15 -17.16 -13.73
N GLU A 140 -9.25 -17.92 -13.85
CA GLU A 140 -9.23 -19.22 -14.48
C GLU A 140 -8.80 -19.09 -15.95
N GLY A 141 -7.74 -19.80 -16.32
CA GLY A 141 -7.21 -19.80 -17.69
C GLY A 141 -6.47 -18.54 -18.11
N GLU A 142 -6.20 -17.63 -17.18
CA GLU A 142 -5.52 -16.35 -17.45
C GLU A 142 -4.27 -16.16 -16.61
N GLU A 143 -3.42 -15.22 -17.03
CA GLU A 143 -2.24 -14.81 -16.29
C GLU A 143 -2.66 -14.09 -15.00
N PRO A 144 -1.91 -14.25 -13.88
CA PRO A 144 -2.20 -13.53 -12.64
C PRO A 144 -2.18 -12.02 -12.83
N VAL A 145 -3.14 -11.34 -12.21
CA VAL A 145 -3.33 -9.89 -12.27
C VAL A 145 -3.15 -9.29 -10.87
N LEU A 146 -2.43 -8.19 -10.78
CA LEU A 146 -2.16 -7.53 -9.50
C LEU A 146 -3.47 -7.02 -8.89
N ASN A 147 -3.71 -7.42 -7.66
CA ASN A 147 -4.90 -7.06 -6.87
C ASN A 147 -4.60 -5.97 -5.85
N VAL A 148 -3.45 -6.07 -5.18
CA VAL A 148 -3.03 -5.12 -4.17
C VAL A 148 -1.52 -5.15 -3.98
N MET A 149 -0.94 -3.98 -3.69
CA MET A 149 0.44 -3.85 -3.24
C MET A 149 0.42 -3.30 -1.81
N GLY A 150 1.19 -3.91 -0.90
CA GLY A 150 1.26 -3.50 0.48
C GLY A 150 2.68 -3.21 0.94
N LEU A 151 2.83 -2.18 1.77
CA LEU A 151 4.06 -1.90 2.52
C LEU A 151 3.77 -2.19 3.99
N PRO A 152 4.38 -3.24 4.58
CA PRO A 152 4.16 -3.56 5.99
C PRO A 152 4.72 -2.49 6.91
N GLY A 153 4.14 -2.41 8.10
CA GLY A 153 4.64 -1.54 9.15
C GLY A 153 5.96 -2.02 9.75
N ASP A 154 6.58 -1.16 10.51
CA ASP A 154 7.83 -1.43 11.22
C ASP A 154 7.67 -2.26 12.50
N GLY A 155 6.45 -2.76 12.77
CA GLY A 155 6.15 -3.49 13.99
C GLY A 155 6.03 -2.59 15.23
N HIS A 156 5.79 -1.30 15.04
CA HIS A 156 5.60 -0.34 16.10
C HIS A 156 4.49 -0.78 17.08
N ASP A 157 4.84 -0.91 18.35
CA ASP A 157 3.91 -1.33 19.39
C ASP A 157 3.24 -0.11 20.05
N CYS A 158 1.92 -0.01 19.87
CA CYS A 158 1.09 1.04 20.45
C CYS A 158 0.43 0.61 21.78
N THR A 159 0.59 -0.63 22.24
CA THR A 159 -0.17 -1.17 23.36
C THR A 159 0.12 -0.46 24.68
N ALA A 160 1.32 0.07 24.86
CA ALA A 160 1.71 0.78 26.07
C ALA A 160 0.96 2.11 26.29
N ARG A 161 0.19 2.60 25.30
CA ARG A 161 -0.52 3.88 25.35
C ARG A 161 -2.05 3.73 25.36
N THR A 162 -2.58 2.53 25.45
CA THR A 162 -4.03 2.29 25.38
C THR A 162 -4.75 2.53 26.69
N THR A 163 -4.05 2.84 27.77
CA THR A 163 -4.65 3.14 29.06
C THR A 163 -4.87 4.64 29.22
N GLY A 164 -5.95 5.18 28.66
CA GLY A 164 -6.47 6.48 29.07
C GLY A 164 -6.71 7.55 27.99
N GLU A 165 -6.40 7.32 26.72
CA GLU A 165 -6.55 8.35 25.67
C GLU A 165 -7.52 8.01 24.54
N ASP A 166 -8.37 7.03 24.74
CA ASP A 166 -9.42 6.66 23.78
C ASP A 166 -10.70 7.51 23.96
N HIS A 167 -10.56 8.82 23.97
CA HIS A 167 -11.68 9.73 24.06
C HIS A 167 -11.85 10.54 22.79
#